data_ca73234ae563e58200810bb2e310eb2e
#
_entry.id   ca73234ae563e58200810bb2e310eb2e
#
_cell.length_a   1.000
_cell.length_b   1.000
_cell.length_c   1.000
_cell.angle_alpha   90.00
_cell.angle_beta   90.00
_cell.angle_gamma   90.00
#
_symmetry.space_group_name_H-M   'P 1'
#
loop_
_entity.id
_entity.type
_entity.pdbx_description
1 polymer ?
#
loop_
_entity_poly.entity_id
_entity_poly.type
_entity_poly.pdbx_seq_one_letter_code
_entity_poly.pdbx_strand_id
1 'polypeptide(L)'
;MKKIIIAIVALLAICLQTSAYNQVRLVINDGIQNQQLKQCMERAVSVVITEINRSHESNLSKLNFSETYITKEAKQELNKLWENEHFRCVEDEVVERCLTTRTGYQVRGIPLIVNAAQDNEELGYQEAVINFDNNGIITSIYYTINPELYSQLRMNQMVDKRYEVTDLRDRMMILDYVEHFRTAYNQKDLRFLRQVFSDDALIITGKVIKVRKSEVHPGGSKVIYTTQTKQQYLNNLSRAFKASSYIKVTFDNVVIVEHPTIKGIYGVTVHQRWNTSRYSVEGYVFMVWDFRNPDEPQVHVRTWQPEFVDKDKGQKLNPNDVFTLGDFDL
;
A
#
# COMPACT_ATOMS: atom_id res chain seq x y z
N MET A 1 32.60 -23.91 -49.55
CA MET A 1 32.97 -23.32 -48.26
C MET A 1 32.43 -21.90 -48.04
N LYS A 2 32.64 -20.92 -48.94
CA LYS A 2 32.12 -19.53 -48.73
C LYS A 2 30.59 -19.43 -48.53
N LYS A 3 29.78 -20.24 -49.23
CA LYS A 3 28.30 -20.24 -49.11
C LYS A 3 27.81 -20.83 -47.79
N ILE A 4 28.55 -21.78 -47.19
CA ILE A 4 28.23 -22.38 -45.89
C ILE A 4 28.56 -21.40 -44.75
N ILE A 5 29.67 -20.66 -44.87
CA ILE A 5 30.06 -19.64 -43.89
C ILE A 5 29.05 -18.49 -43.86
N ILE A 6 28.55 -18.06 -45.02
CA ILE A 6 27.53 -17.00 -45.11
C ILE A 6 26.19 -17.46 -44.46
N ALA A 7 25.82 -18.74 -44.66
CA ALA A 7 24.61 -19.29 -44.03
C ALA A 7 24.74 -19.40 -42.48
N ILE A 8 25.91 -19.75 -41.96
CA ILE A 8 26.18 -19.84 -40.53
C ILE A 8 26.21 -18.45 -39.89
N VAL A 9 26.78 -17.45 -40.56
CA VAL A 9 26.77 -16.04 -40.07
C VAL A 9 25.36 -15.46 -40.11
N ALA A 10 24.55 -15.78 -41.14
CA ALA A 10 23.14 -15.37 -41.18
C ALA A 10 22.29 -16.08 -40.11
N LEU A 11 22.57 -17.35 -39.78
CA LEU A 11 21.89 -18.08 -38.72
C LEU A 11 22.28 -17.54 -37.32
N LEU A 12 23.55 -17.16 -37.10
CA LEU A 12 24.02 -16.54 -35.88
C LEU A 12 23.48 -15.11 -35.71
N ALA A 13 23.25 -14.37 -36.77
CA ALA A 13 22.65 -13.04 -36.75
C ALA A 13 21.14 -13.08 -36.40
N ILE A 14 20.45 -14.19 -36.67
CA ILE A 14 19.04 -14.37 -36.29
C ILE A 14 18.89 -14.72 -34.79
N CYS A 15 19.93 -15.22 -34.13
CA CYS A 15 19.92 -15.55 -32.70
C CYS A 15 20.22 -14.35 -31.78
N LEU A 16 20.56 -13.18 -32.32
CA LEU A 16 20.79 -11.95 -31.57
C LEU A 16 19.66 -10.92 -31.81
N GLN A 17 18.44 -11.36 -31.81
CA GLN A 17 17.34 -10.43 -31.56
C GLN A 17 17.35 -10.08 -30.05
N THR A 18 18.19 -9.14 -29.66
CA THR A 18 18.03 -8.43 -28.43
C THR A 18 16.63 -7.80 -28.47
N SER A 19 15.73 -8.24 -27.61
CA SER A 19 14.42 -7.60 -27.46
C SER A 19 14.66 -6.10 -27.24
N ALA A 20 13.98 -5.26 -28.01
CA ALA A 20 14.10 -3.81 -27.84
C ALA A 20 13.51 -3.33 -26.50
N TYR A 21 12.86 -4.21 -25.76
CA TYR A 21 12.20 -3.96 -24.48
C TYR A 21 12.70 -4.92 -23.41
N ASN A 22 12.63 -4.45 -22.16
CA ASN A 22 13.07 -5.21 -21.01
C ASN A 22 12.11 -6.38 -20.70
N GLN A 23 12.66 -7.58 -20.57
CA GLN A 23 11.93 -8.78 -20.14
C GLN A 23 12.04 -8.90 -18.62
N VAL A 24 10.91 -8.90 -17.97
CA VAL A 24 10.86 -8.91 -16.50
C VAL A 24 10.59 -10.31 -15.99
N ARG A 25 11.36 -10.73 -15.00
CA ARG A 25 11.17 -11.98 -14.28
C ARG A 25 10.76 -11.69 -12.84
N LEU A 26 9.58 -12.16 -12.42
CA LEU A 26 9.22 -12.19 -11.01
C LEU A 26 9.75 -13.46 -10.36
N VAL A 27 10.33 -13.32 -9.17
CA VAL A 27 10.71 -14.40 -8.27
C VAL A 27 10.01 -14.18 -6.93
N ILE A 28 9.14 -15.11 -6.54
CA ILE A 28 8.52 -15.10 -5.21
C ILE A 28 9.45 -15.86 -4.27
N ASN A 29 10.13 -15.17 -3.36
CA ASN A 29 11.12 -15.77 -2.48
C ASN A 29 10.50 -16.44 -1.25
N ASP A 30 9.33 -15.97 -0.77
CA ASP A 30 8.66 -16.46 0.44
C ASP A 30 7.12 -16.28 0.37
N GLY A 31 6.42 -16.83 1.36
CA GLY A 31 4.98 -16.62 1.59
C GLY A 31 4.04 -17.61 0.89
N ILE A 32 4.55 -18.52 0.06
CA ILE A 32 3.76 -19.56 -0.60
C ILE A 32 4.47 -20.92 -0.61
N GLN A 33 3.80 -21.94 -0.12
CA GLN A 33 4.37 -23.30 -0.05
C GLN A 33 4.10 -24.14 -1.30
N ASN A 34 2.97 -23.88 -1.99
CA ASN A 34 2.60 -24.61 -3.21
C ASN A 34 3.45 -24.15 -4.39
N GLN A 35 4.42 -24.97 -4.79
CA GLN A 35 5.38 -24.66 -5.85
C GLN A 35 4.74 -24.50 -7.23
N GLN A 36 3.69 -25.25 -7.54
CA GLN A 36 2.99 -25.11 -8.83
C GLN A 36 2.26 -23.76 -8.91
N LEU A 37 1.57 -23.41 -7.83
CA LEU A 37 0.89 -22.12 -7.74
C LEU A 37 1.88 -20.95 -7.78
N LYS A 38 3.00 -21.07 -7.04
CA LYS A 38 4.10 -20.10 -7.09
C LYS A 38 4.56 -19.85 -8.53
N GLN A 39 4.93 -20.91 -9.25
CA GLN A 39 5.37 -20.81 -10.65
C GLN A 39 4.29 -20.21 -11.57
N CYS A 40 3.00 -20.53 -11.33
CA CYS A 40 1.91 -19.94 -12.07
C CYS A 40 1.85 -18.42 -11.88
N MET A 41 1.94 -17.94 -10.64
CA MET A 41 1.92 -16.53 -10.29
C MET A 41 3.16 -15.79 -10.82
N GLU A 42 4.36 -16.36 -10.63
CA GLU A 42 5.61 -15.82 -11.17
C GLU A 42 5.52 -15.64 -12.68
N ARG A 43 5.01 -16.64 -13.39
CA ARG A 43 4.83 -16.60 -14.84
C ARG A 43 3.78 -15.57 -15.25
N ALA A 44 2.66 -15.50 -14.55
CA ALA A 44 1.59 -14.56 -14.85
C ALA A 44 2.09 -13.10 -14.79
N VAL A 45 2.79 -12.74 -13.72
CA VAL A 45 3.37 -11.39 -13.58
C VAL A 45 4.44 -11.13 -14.60
N SER A 46 5.38 -12.07 -14.77
CA SER A 46 6.47 -11.91 -15.75
C SER A 46 5.94 -11.65 -17.17
N VAL A 47 4.91 -12.40 -17.59
CA VAL A 47 4.27 -12.21 -18.90
C VAL A 47 3.57 -10.85 -19.00
N VAL A 48 2.80 -10.47 -18.00
CA VAL A 48 2.02 -9.22 -18.02
C VAL A 48 2.94 -8.00 -17.98
N ILE A 49 3.95 -7.97 -17.11
CA ILE A 49 4.87 -6.83 -17.01
C ILE A 49 5.78 -6.75 -18.25
N THR A 50 6.25 -7.87 -18.79
CA THR A 50 7.02 -7.88 -20.05
C THR A 50 6.18 -7.34 -21.22
N GLU A 51 4.90 -7.69 -21.29
CA GLU A 51 3.99 -7.15 -22.31
C GLU A 51 3.74 -5.64 -22.15
N ILE A 52 3.67 -5.14 -20.91
CA ILE A 52 3.62 -3.72 -20.61
C ILE A 52 4.87 -3.03 -21.19
N ASN A 53 6.07 -3.55 -20.90
CA ASN A 53 7.31 -3.00 -21.44
C ASN A 53 7.34 -3.00 -22.97
N ARG A 54 6.90 -4.09 -23.58
CA ARG A 54 6.78 -4.20 -25.04
C ARG A 54 5.84 -3.14 -25.62
N SER A 55 4.69 -2.95 -24.95
CA SER A 55 3.68 -1.98 -25.36
C SER A 55 4.17 -0.55 -25.19
N HIS A 56 4.95 -0.29 -24.13
CA HIS A 56 5.59 1.00 -23.88
C HIS A 56 6.59 1.35 -24.99
N GLU A 57 7.52 0.43 -25.31
CA GLU A 57 8.53 0.63 -26.35
C GLU A 57 7.89 0.84 -27.73
N SER A 58 6.82 0.12 -28.01
CA SER A 58 6.06 0.23 -29.26
C SER A 58 5.05 1.38 -29.29
N ASN A 59 4.96 2.16 -28.22
CA ASN A 59 4.01 3.27 -28.02
C ASN A 59 2.55 2.88 -28.36
N LEU A 60 2.12 1.71 -27.86
CA LEU A 60 0.79 1.21 -28.14
C LEU A 60 -0.26 1.92 -27.26
N SER A 61 -1.39 2.27 -27.86
CA SER A 61 -2.51 2.90 -27.14
C SER A 61 -3.26 1.95 -26.19
N LYS A 62 -3.10 0.64 -26.36
CA LYS A 62 -3.77 -0.39 -25.54
C LYS A 62 -2.86 -1.59 -25.29
N LEU A 63 -2.97 -2.12 -24.07
CA LEU A 63 -2.33 -3.36 -23.68
C LEU A 63 -3.13 -4.56 -24.20
N ASN A 64 -2.43 -5.58 -24.67
CA ASN A 64 -3.07 -6.80 -25.19
C ASN A 64 -2.38 -8.05 -24.67
N PHE A 65 -2.94 -8.67 -23.63
CA PHE A 65 -2.47 -9.95 -23.11
C PHE A 65 -3.52 -11.04 -23.21
N SER A 66 -3.06 -12.28 -23.15
CA SER A 66 -3.93 -13.45 -23.01
C SER A 66 -4.69 -13.44 -21.69
N GLU A 67 -5.97 -13.75 -21.71
CA GLU A 67 -6.80 -13.93 -20.51
C GLU A 67 -6.41 -15.18 -19.69
N THR A 68 -5.39 -15.92 -20.12
CA THR A 68 -4.84 -17.07 -19.37
C THR A 68 -4.21 -16.65 -18.03
N TYR A 69 -3.70 -15.42 -17.93
CA TYR A 69 -2.93 -14.96 -16.78
C TYR A 69 -3.64 -13.87 -15.96
N ILE A 70 -4.65 -13.26 -16.53
CA ILE A 70 -5.34 -12.09 -15.95
C ILE A 70 -6.83 -12.15 -16.26
N THR A 71 -7.67 -11.82 -15.28
CA THR A 71 -9.11 -11.77 -15.51
C THR A 71 -9.49 -10.65 -16.48
N LYS A 72 -10.66 -10.77 -17.10
CA LYS A 72 -11.16 -9.76 -18.03
C LYS A 72 -11.32 -8.39 -17.36
N GLU A 73 -11.81 -8.38 -16.14
CA GLU A 73 -12.03 -7.19 -15.32
C GLU A 73 -10.69 -6.52 -15.00
N ALA A 74 -9.71 -7.27 -14.51
CA ALA A 74 -8.37 -6.76 -14.21
C ALA A 74 -7.66 -6.22 -15.47
N LYS A 75 -7.83 -6.89 -16.62
CA LYS A 75 -7.32 -6.39 -17.90
C LYS A 75 -7.94 -5.06 -18.30
N GLN A 76 -9.25 -4.89 -18.06
CA GLN A 76 -9.93 -3.62 -18.35
C GLN A 76 -9.45 -2.50 -17.44
N GLU A 77 -9.28 -2.77 -16.14
CA GLU A 77 -8.76 -1.80 -15.18
C GLU A 77 -7.32 -1.41 -15.51
N LEU A 78 -6.47 -2.37 -15.84
CA LEU A 78 -5.08 -2.11 -16.23
C LEU A 78 -5.00 -1.28 -17.52
N ASN A 79 -5.88 -1.52 -18.50
CA ASN A 79 -5.95 -0.70 -19.70
C ASN A 79 -6.38 0.74 -19.39
N LYS A 80 -7.28 0.98 -18.43
CA LYS A 80 -7.63 2.34 -17.99
C LYS A 80 -6.45 3.05 -17.34
N LEU A 81 -5.65 2.34 -16.51
CA LEU A 81 -4.42 2.91 -15.96
C LEU A 81 -3.46 3.28 -17.09
N TRP A 82 -3.29 2.39 -18.07
CA TRP A 82 -2.44 2.59 -19.24
C TRP A 82 -2.87 3.75 -20.13
N GLU A 83 -4.19 3.90 -20.39
CA GLU A 83 -4.76 5.00 -21.17
C GLU A 83 -4.55 6.36 -20.49
N ASN A 84 -4.54 6.39 -19.15
CA ASN A 84 -4.26 7.61 -18.39
C ASN A 84 -2.78 7.98 -18.45
N GLU A 85 -1.91 7.01 -18.17
CA GLU A 85 -0.46 7.20 -18.14
C GLU A 85 0.24 5.91 -18.51
N HIS A 86 1.16 5.98 -19.49
CA HIS A 86 2.00 4.84 -19.84
C HIS A 86 3.05 4.60 -18.74
N PHE A 87 3.38 3.34 -18.50
CA PHE A 87 4.35 2.94 -17.50
C PHE A 87 5.18 1.75 -17.96
N ARG A 88 6.33 1.55 -17.34
CA ARG A 88 7.22 0.42 -17.60
C ARG A 88 7.95 -0.04 -16.35
N CYS A 89 8.39 -1.28 -16.33
CA CYS A 89 9.32 -1.81 -15.33
C CYS A 89 10.74 -1.77 -15.90
N VAL A 90 11.68 -1.18 -15.17
CA VAL A 90 13.08 -1.08 -15.61
C VAL A 90 13.95 -2.24 -15.10
N GLU A 91 13.44 -3.02 -14.14
CA GLU A 91 14.14 -4.15 -13.56
C GLU A 91 14.01 -5.41 -14.44
N ASP A 92 15.12 -6.15 -14.58
CA ASP A 92 15.12 -7.46 -15.27
C ASP A 92 14.57 -8.57 -14.38
N GLU A 93 14.82 -8.47 -13.06
CA GLU A 93 14.34 -9.42 -12.07
C GLU A 93 13.79 -8.67 -10.86
N VAL A 94 12.57 -9.02 -10.48
CA VAL A 94 11.89 -8.50 -9.29
C VAL A 94 11.75 -9.65 -8.30
N VAL A 95 12.29 -9.49 -7.08
CA VAL A 95 12.25 -10.51 -6.03
C VAL A 95 11.37 -10.02 -4.90
N GLU A 96 10.20 -10.66 -4.71
CA GLU A 96 9.23 -10.24 -3.73
C GLU A 96 8.65 -11.42 -2.94
N ARG A 97 8.09 -11.15 -1.78
CA ARG A 97 7.32 -12.15 -1.01
C ARG A 97 5.86 -12.16 -1.43
N CYS A 98 5.21 -13.32 -1.27
CA CYS A 98 3.79 -13.48 -1.47
C CYS A 98 3.03 -13.38 -0.15
N LEU A 99 1.97 -12.59 -0.11
CA LEU A 99 1.07 -12.49 1.03
C LEU A 99 -0.20 -13.30 0.75
N THR A 100 -0.66 -14.06 1.74
CA THR A 100 -1.96 -14.74 1.66
C THR A 100 -3.05 -13.78 2.12
N THR A 101 -4.02 -13.53 1.27
CA THR A 101 -5.20 -12.70 1.56
C THR A 101 -6.44 -13.57 1.81
N ARG A 102 -7.56 -12.95 2.12
CA ARG A 102 -8.81 -13.69 2.32
C ARG A 102 -9.34 -14.34 1.03
N THR A 103 -9.07 -13.73 -0.11
CA THR A 103 -9.63 -14.12 -1.41
C THR A 103 -8.61 -14.75 -2.37
N GLY A 104 -7.34 -14.88 -1.93
CA GLY A 104 -6.28 -15.43 -2.75
C GLY A 104 -4.91 -14.98 -2.25
N TYR A 105 -4.11 -14.41 -3.15
CA TYR A 105 -2.74 -14.03 -2.89
C TYR A 105 -2.45 -12.62 -3.37
N GLN A 106 -1.36 -12.03 -2.87
CA GLN A 106 -0.92 -10.70 -3.26
C GLN A 106 0.61 -10.65 -3.33
N VAL A 107 1.14 -10.02 -4.36
CA VAL A 107 2.55 -9.61 -4.46
C VAL A 107 2.58 -8.10 -4.54
N ARG A 108 3.53 -7.48 -3.84
CA ARG A 108 3.69 -6.02 -3.73
C ARG A 108 5.10 -5.63 -4.18
N GLY A 109 5.36 -4.33 -4.24
CA GLY A 109 6.69 -3.82 -4.52
C GLY A 109 7.15 -3.99 -5.98
N ILE A 110 6.23 -4.22 -6.93
CA ILE A 110 6.62 -4.30 -8.35
C ILE A 110 7.00 -2.90 -8.84
N PRO A 111 8.28 -2.62 -9.11
CA PRO A 111 8.73 -1.28 -9.45
C PRO A 111 8.28 -0.89 -10.87
N LEU A 112 7.67 0.27 -10.98
CA LEU A 112 7.22 0.84 -12.24
C LEU A 112 7.68 2.29 -12.35
N ILE A 113 8.03 2.71 -13.55
CA ILE A 113 8.23 4.12 -13.89
C ILE A 113 7.01 4.57 -14.69
N VAL A 114 6.29 5.54 -14.15
CA VAL A 114 5.09 6.12 -14.73
C VAL A 114 5.46 7.45 -15.35
N ASN A 115 5.00 7.69 -16.59
CA ASN A 115 5.29 8.92 -17.32
C ASN A 115 6.73 9.41 -17.17
N ALA A 116 7.65 8.69 -17.76
CA ALA A 116 9.03 9.15 -17.92
C ALA A 116 9.11 10.45 -18.77
N ALA A 117 8.10 11.32 -18.64
CA ALA A 117 8.15 12.65 -19.18
C ALA A 117 9.17 13.43 -18.38
N GLN A 118 10.31 13.67 -19.04
CA GLN A 118 11.26 14.69 -18.68
C GLN A 118 12.26 14.32 -17.56
N ASP A 119 13.36 13.73 -17.97
CA ASP A 119 14.69 13.85 -17.34
C ASP A 119 14.86 13.44 -15.86
N ASN A 120 13.82 12.95 -15.18
CA ASN A 120 13.95 12.46 -13.81
C ASN A 120 13.04 11.25 -13.54
N GLU A 121 13.61 10.06 -13.70
CA GLU A 121 12.91 8.78 -13.45
C GLU A 121 12.45 8.64 -11.99
N GLU A 122 13.15 9.26 -11.04
CA GLU A 122 12.77 9.25 -9.62
C GLU A 122 11.38 9.87 -9.39
N LEU A 123 11.00 10.87 -10.18
CA LEU A 123 9.69 11.51 -10.06
C LEU A 123 8.54 10.66 -10.59
N GLY A 124 8.84 9.67 -11.44
CA GLY A 124 7.88 8.73 -12.00
C GLY A 124 7.82 7.38 -11.28
N TYR A 125 8.67 7.14 -10.28
CA TYR A 125 8.71 5.86 -9.57
C TYR A 125 7.38 5.58 -8.85
N GLN A 126 6.83 4.39 -9.08
CA GLN A 126 5.65 3.85 -8.43
C GLN A 126 5.87 2.37 -8.13
N GLU A 127 5.19 1.85 -7.14
CA GLU A 127 5.14 0.41 -6.90
C GLU A 127 3.75 -0.11 -7.20
N ALA A 128 3.68 -1.24 -7.90
CA ALA A 128 2.42 -1.90 -8.15
C ALA A 128 2.16 -3.02 -7.16
N VAL A 129 0.88 -3.19 -6.87
CA VAL A 129 0.33 -4.31 -6.10
C VAL A 129 -0.46 -5.19 -7.06
N ILE A 130 -0.17 -6.49 -7.03
CA ILE A 130 -0.82 -7.49 -7.87
C ILE A 130 -1.55 -8.48 -6.99
N ASN A 131 -2.87 -8.57 -7.16
CA ASN A 131 -3.71 -9.57 -6.49
C ASN A 131 -3.98 -10.74 -7.41
N PHE A 132 -4.07 -11.93 -6.80
CA PHE A 132 -4.37 -13.18 -7.48
C PHE A 132 -5.54 -13.89 -6.80
N ASP A 133 -6.27 -14.68 -7.57
CA ASP A 133 -7.19 -15.67 -7.03
C ASP A 133 -6.43 -16.89 -6.45
N ASN A 134 -7.20 -17.88 -5.97
CA ASN A 134 -6.63 -19.13 -5.43
C ASN A 134 -5.95 -20.01 -6.49
N ASN A 135 -6.12 -19.73 -7.78
CA ASN A 135 -5.50 -20.44 -8.90
C ASN A 135 -4.27 -19.74 -9.46
N GLY A 136 -3.92 -18.55 -8.93
CA GLY A 136 -2.78 -17.75 -9.37
C GLY A 136 -3.08 -16.88 -10.60
N ILE A 137 -4.35 -16.65 -10.92
CA ILE A 137 -4.79 -15.72 -11.97
C ILE A 137 -4.84 -14.30 -11.40
N ILE A 138 -4.28 -13.35 -12.10
CA ILE A 138 -4.28 -11.93 -11.70
C ILE A 138 -5.72 -11.39 -11.73
N THR A 139 -6.17 -10.87 -10.60
CA THR A 139 -7.51 -10.30 -10.40
C THR A 139 -7.53 -8.79 -10.32
N SER A 140 -6.40 -8.15 -10.00
CA SER A 140 -6.23 -6.70 -10.08
C SER A 140 -4.76 -6.31 -10.08
N ILE A 141 -4.44 -5.17 -10.70
CA ILE A 141 -3.15 -4.50 -10.64
C ILE A 141 -3.45 -3.02 -10.40
N TYR A 142 -2.82 -2.44 -9.38
CA TYR A 142 -2.98 -1.03 -9.05
C TYR A 142 -1.70 -0.47 -8.44
N TYR A 143 -1.55 0.84 -8.51
CA TYR A 143 -0.44 1.50 -7.83
C TYR A 143 -0.66 1.54 -6.33
N THR A 144 0.41 1.41 -5.60
CA THR A 144 0.44 1.50 -4.13
C THR A 144 -0.14 2.81 -3.64
N ILE A 145 0.13 3.89 -4.37
CA ILE A 145 -0.33 5.23 -4.03
C ILE A 145 -1.35 5.68 -5.07
N ASN A 146 -2.53 6.06 -4.58
CA ASN A 146 -3.51 6.76 -5.41
C ASN A 146 -2.84 8.02 -6.00
N PRO A 147 -2.97 8.31 -7.32
CA PRO A 147 -2.43 9.51 -7.95
C PRO A 147 -2.81 10.83 -7.25
N GLU A 148 -4.01 10.90 -6.67
CA GLU A 148 -4.44 12.07 -5.87
C GLU A 148 -3.63 12.22 -4.59
N LEU A 149 -3.38 11.10 -3.88
CA LEU A 149 -2.55 11.08 -2.69
C LEU A 149 -1.09 11.43 -3.03
N TYR A 150 -0.58 10.89 -4.13
CA TYR A 150 0.75 11.20 -4.64
C TYR A 150 0.92 12.68 -4.97
N SER A 151 -0.07 13.28 -5.63
CA SER A 151 -0.08 14.72 -5.92
C SER A 151 -0.11 15.58 -4.66
N GLN A 152 -0.92 15.20 -3.65
CA GLN A 152 -0.95 15.88 -2.36
C GLN A 152 0.38 15.77 -1.60
N LEU A 153 1.03 14.62 -1.64
CA LEU A 153 2.33 14.41 -1.03
C LEU A 153 3.41 15.26 -1.71
N ARG A 154 3.38 15.40 -3.05
CA ARG A 154 4.29 16.31 -3.78
C ARG A 154 4.04 17.77 -3.46
N MET A 155 2.80 18.18 -3.30
CA MET A 155 2.45 19.57 -2.92
C MET A 155 2.89 19.88 -1.49
N ASN A 156 2.72 18.95 -0.55
CA ASN A 156 3.16 19.10 0.83
C ASN A 156 4.70 19.18 0.95
N GLN A 157 5.47 18.60 0.02
CA GLN A 157 6.94 18.75 -0.03
C GLN A 157 7.40 20.22 -0.19
N MET A 158 6.54 21.09 -0.70
CA MET A 158 6.88 22.52 -0.84
C MET A 158 6.65 23.34 0.43
N VAL A 159 5.96 22.79 1.45
CA VAL A 159 5.44 23.59 2.57
C VAL A 159 6.20 23.38 3.89
N ASP A 160 6.73 22.20 4.22
CA ASP A 160 7.44 21.99 5.50
C ASP A 160 8.62 21.01 5.42
N LYS A 161 9.84 21.59 5.38
CA LYS A 161 11.10 20.84 5.18
C LYS A 161 11.71 20.24 6.45
N ARG A 162 11.09 20.38 7.63
CA ARG A 162 11.80 20.15 8.91
C ARG A 162 11.83 18.71 9.42
N TYR A 163 10.93 17.83 8.93
CA TYR A 163 10.80 16.45 9.45
C TYR A 163 10.45 15.41 8.38
N GLU A 164 10.65 15.71 7.11
CA GLU A 164 10.25 14.81 6.01
C GLU A 164 11.25 13.69 5.81
N VAL A 165 10.73 12.50 5.55
CA VAL A 165 11.48 11.41 4.95
C VAL A 165 11.97 11.91 3.59
N THR A 166 13.27 12.16 3.49
CA THR A 166 13.91 12.75 2.29
C THR A 166 14.17 11.68 1.23
N ASP A 167 14.26 10.41 1.63
CA ASP A 167 14.42 9.28 0.72
C ASP A 167 13.05 8.91 0.12
N LEU A 168 12.95 9.03 -1.21
CA LEU A 168 11.72 8.73 -1.95
C LEU A 168 11.34 7.24 -1.81
N ARG A 169 12.33 6.35 -1.82
CA ARG A 169 12.10 4.90 -1.73
C ARG A 169 11.52 4.51 -0.37
N ASP A 170 12.10 5.02 0.71
CA ASP A 170 11.58 4.78 2.06
C ASP A 170 10.16 5.31 2.21
N ARG A 171 9.90 6.50 1.68
CA ARG A 171 8.57 7.11 1.69
C ARG A 171 7.54 6.26 0.95
N MET A 172 7.90 5.76 -0.24
CA MET A 172 7.04 4.90 -1.05
C MET A 172 6.74 3.59 -0.33
N MET A 173 7.75 2.95 0.25
CA MET A 173 7.60 1.72 1.03
C MET A 173 6.63 1.92 2.22
N ILE A 174 6.77 3.00 2.97
CA ILE A 174 5.90 3.30 4.11
C ILE A 174 4.45 3.49 3.63
N LEU A 175 4.26 4.27 2.56
CA LEU A 175 2.92 4.54 2.01
C LEU A 175 2.26 3.26 1.48
N ASP A 176 3.04 2.35 0.89
CA ASP A 176 2.55 1.05 0.46
C ASP A 176 1.97 0.25 1.63
N TYR A 177 2.70 0.15 2.74
CA TYR A 177 2.22 -0.55 3.92
C TYR A 177 1.02 0.14 4.58
N VAL A 178 0.98 1.47 4.61
CA VAL A 178 -0.18 2.25 5.10
C VAL A 178 -1.42 1.96 4.24
N GLU A 179 -1.25 1.90 2.93
CA GLU A 179 -2.34 1.58 2.00
C GLU A 179 -2.79 0.11 2.15
N HIS A 180 -1.84 -0.81 2.32
CA HIS A 180 -2.16 -2.20 2.61
C HIS A 180 -2.91 -2.34 3.95
N PHE A 181 -2.50 -1.61 4.96
CA PHE A 181 -3.18 -1.55 6.26
C PHE A 181 -4.64 -1.08 6.11
N ARG A 182 -4.89 -0.02 5.32
CA ARG A 182 -6.23 0.44 4.97
C ARG A 182 -7.03 -0.64 4.22
N THR A 183 -6.40 -1.27 3.23
CA THR A 183 -7.03 -2.33 2.43
C THR A 183 -7.40 -3.54 3.28
N ALA A 184 -6.56 -3.91 4.25
CA ALA A 184 -6.85 -5.01 5.18
C ALA A 184 -8.13 -4.77 6.01
N TYR A 185 -8.41 -3.54 6.41
CA TYR A 185 -9.70 -3.21 7.03
C TYR A 185 -10.87 -3.38 6.06
N ASN A 186 -10.74 -2.88 4.84
CA ASN A 186 -11.80 -2.95 3.82
C ASN A 186 -12.12 -4.39 3.44
N GLN A 187 -11.11 -5.25 3.39
CA GLN A 187 -11.24 -6.67 3.08
C GLN A 187 -11.50 -7.54 4.33
N LYS A 188 -11.51 -6.94 5.53
CA LYS A 188 -11.64 -7.63 6.81
C LYS A 188 -10.54 -8.67 7.03
N ASP A 189 -9.32 -8.37 6.58
CA ASP A 189 -8.17 -9.27 6.65
C ASP A 189 -7.49 -9.21 8.03
N LEU A 190 -8.01 -10.01 8.97
CA LEU A 190 -7.44 -10.14 10.31
C LEU A 190 -6.06 -10.84 10.31
N ARG A 191 -5.71 -11.55 9.24
CA ARG A 191 -4.45 -12.28 9.14
C ARG A 191 -3.31 -11.30 8.95
N PHE A 192 -3.43 -10.41 7.96
CA PHE A 192 -2.48 -9.32 7.76
C PHE A 192 -2.37 -8.44 9.02
N LEU A 193 -3.52 -8.00 9.58
CA LEU A 193 -3.50 -7.17 10.77
C LEU A 193 -2.83 -7.84 11.98
N ARG A 194 -2.90 -9.18 12.10
CA ARG A 194 -2.19 -9.91 13.14
C ARG A 194 -0.68 -9.94 12.90
N GLN A 195 -0.24 -9.99 11.67
CA GLN A 195 1.18 -10.02 11.31
C GLN A 195 1.83 -8.66 11.46
N VAL A 196 1.14 -7.60 11.02
CA VAL A 196 1.70 -6.24 10.98
C VAL A 196 1.80 -5.57 12.35
N PHE A 197 0.95 -5.91 13.33
CA PHE A 197 1.12 -5.43 14.70
C PHE A 197 2.21 -6.21 15.43
N SER A 198 3.12 -5.53 16.10
CA SER A 198 4.06 -6.18 17.04
C SER A 198 3.28 -6.84 18.18
N ASP A 199 3.87 -7.84 18.83
CA ASP A 199 3.16 -8.58 19.89
C ASP A 199 2.91 -7.73 21.14
N ASP A 200 3.75 -6.72 21.36
CA ASP A 200 3.68 -5.72 22.43
C ASP A 200 3.05 -4.40 21.98
N ALA A 201 2.43 -4.36 20.82
CA ALA A 201 1.86 -3.14 20.26
C ALA A 201 0.95 -2.41 21.26
N LEU A 202 1.23 -1.12 21.44
CA LEU A 202 0.42 -0.18 22.21
C LEU A 202 -0.72 0.34 21.33
N ILE A 203 -1.97 0.00 21.68
CA ILE A 203 -3.13 0.44 20.91
C ILE A 203 -4.01 1.31 21.81
N ILE A 204 -4.20 2.57 21.40
CA ILE A 204 -4.99 3.56 22.13
C ILE A 204 -6.19 3.97 21.28
N THR A 205 -7.38 3.93 21.87
CA THR A 205 -8.61 4.35 21.19
C THR A 205 -9.35 5.39 22.02
N GLY A 206 -9.63 6.54 21.41
CA GLY A 206 -10.42 7.60 22.03
C GLY A 206 -11.93 7.38 21.79
N LYS A 207 -12.73 7.66 22.80
CA LYS A 207 -14.19 7.64 22.72
C LYS A 207 -14.77 8.92 23.32
N VAL A 208 -15.62 9.60 22.57
CA VAL A 208 -16.38 10.74 23.10
C VAL A 208 -17.48 10.24 24.03
N ILE A 209 -17.51 10.76 25.23
CA ILE A 209 -18.61 10.55 26.18
C ILE A 209 -19.29 11.88 26.53
N LYS A 210 -20.59 11.85 26.69
CA LYS A 210 -21.35 12.99 27.21
C LYS A 210 -21.34 12.96 28.73
N VAL A 211 -20.89 14.07 29.33
CA VAL A 211 -20.90 14.29 30.79
C VAL A 211 -22.18 15.07 31.13
N ARG A 212 -23.00 14.53 32.02
CA ARG A 212 -24.21 15.21 32.44
C ARG A 212 -23.86 16.47 33.25
N LYS A 213 -24.64 17.53 33.04
CA LYS A 213 -24.54 18.73 33.85
C LYS A 213 -24.90 18.38 35.31
N SER A 214 -24.05 18.80 36.25
CA SER A 214 -24.28 18.71 37.70
C SER A 214 -23.93 20.04 38.34
N GLU A 215 -24.18 20.20 39.64
CA GLU A 215 -23.83 21.42 40.37
C GLU A 215 -22.33 21.73 40.34
N VAL A 216 -21.51 20.71 40.15
CA VAL A 216 -20.03 20.82 40.13
C VAL A 216 -19.43 20.80 38.71
N HIS A 217 -20.20 20.35 37.70
CA HIS A 217 -19.74 20.25 36.32
C HIS A 217 -20.70 20.91 35.34
N PRO A 218 -20.21 21.78 34.42
CA PRO A 218 -21.06 22.48 33.46
C PRO A 218 -21.73 21.56 32.42
N GLY A 219 -21.41 20.27 32.45
CA GLY A 219 -21.80 19.31 31.39
C GLY A 219 -20.96 19.49 30.12
N GLY A 220 -21.15 18.62 29.15
CA GLY A 220 -20.44 18.66 27.84
C GLY A 220 -19.96 17.30 27.38
N SER A 221 -19.05 17.32 26.43
CA SER A 221 -18.40 16.11 25.91
C SER A 221 -16.94 16.07 26.32
N LYS A 222 -16.40 14.86 26.52
CA LYS A 222 -14.96 14.65 26.69
C LYS A 222 -14.52 13.37 25.97
N VAL A 223 -13.27 13.33 25.57
CA VAL A 223 -12.65 12.11 25.02
C VAL A 223 -12.07 11.29 26.17
N ILE A 224 -12.41 10.01 26.21
CA ILE A 224 -11.78 9.04 27.12
C ILE A 224 -10.92 8.13 26.24
N TYR A 225 -9.65 7.97 26.60
CA TYR A 225 -8.71 7.07 25.95
C TYR A 225 -8.66 5.74 26.69
N THR A 226 -8.67 4.65 25.91
CA THR A 226 -8.56 3.28 26.43
C THR A 226 -7.39 2.61 25.73
N THR A 227 -6.49 2.07 26.53
CA THR A 227 -5.38 1.24 26.05
C THR A 227 -5.83 -0.20 25.89
N GLN A 228 -5.38 -0.85 24.81
CA GLN A 228 -5.68 -2.24 24.48
C GLN A 228 -4.40 -2.96 24.07
N THR A 229 -4.32 -4.25 24.39
CA THR A 229 -3.31 -5.13 23.81
C THR A 229 -3.67 -5.46 22.36
N LYS A 230 -2.69 -5.90 21.55
CA LYS A 230 -2.91 -6.46 20.21
C LYS A 230 -4.07 -7.45 20.19
N GLN A 231 -4.08 -8.42 21.11
CA GLN A 231 -5.10 -9.46 21.13
C GLN A 231 -6.50 -8.92 21.43
N GLN A 232 -6.63 -7.97 22.36
CA GLN A 232 -7.91 -7.32 22.68
C GLN A 232 -8.42 -6.54 21.47
N TYR A 233 -7.55 -5.79 20.81
CA TYR A 233 -7.89 -5.01 19.63
C TYR A 233 -8.37 -5.90 18.48
N LEU A 234 -7.61 -6.97 18.14
CA LEU A 234 -7.98 -7.88 17.08
C LEU A 234 -9.29 -8.63 17.35
N ASN A 235 -9.56 -8.96 18.62
CA ASN A 235 -10.84 -9.56 19.02
C ASN A 235 -12.01 -8.59 18.84
N ASN A 236 -11.81 -7.30 19.20
CA ASN A 236 -12.80 -6.25 19.00
C ASN A 236 -13.05 -6.02 17.51
N LEU A 237 -11.99 -5.99 16.73
CA LEU A 237 -12.05 -5.82 15.28
C LEU A 237 -12.75 -6.99 14.60
N SER A 238 -12.46 -8.23 15.02
CA SER A 238 -13.16 -9.43 14.52
C SER A 238 -14.67 -9.34 14.75
N ARG A 239 -15.10 -8.86 15.92
CA ARG A 239 -16.52 -8.64 16.19
C ARG A 239 -17.13 -7.56 15.30
N ALA A 240 -16.42 -6.44 15.09
CA ALA A 240 -16.86 -5.37 14.20
C ALA A 240 -16.99 -5.85 12.74
N PHE A 241 -16.02 -6.64 12.27
CA PHE A 241 -16.01 -7.22 10.94
C PHE A 241 -17.19 -8.18 10.69
N LYS A 242 -17.52 -9.01 11.69
CA LYS A 242 -18.68 -9.92 11.61
C LYS A 242 -20.00 -9.17 11.67
N ALA A 243 -20.06 -8.07 12.44
CA ALA A 243 -21.29 -7.30 12.64
C ALA A 243 -21.63 -6.37 11.47
N SER A 244 -20.72 -6.09 10.56
CA SER A 244 -20.90 -5.16 9.45
C SER A 244 -20.92 -5.91 8.11
N SER A 245 -21.92 -5.64 7.26
CA SER A 245 -21.99 -6.23 5.92
C SER A 245 -20.86 -5.69 5.03
N TYR A 246 -20.57 -4.39 5.12
CA TYR A 246 -19.41 -3.77 4.49
C TYR A 246 -18.65 -2.90 5.48
N ILE A 247 -17.38 -2.66 5.15
CA ILE A 247 -16.50 -1.68 5.80
C ILE A 247 -15.77 -0.94 4.69
N LYS A 248 -15.80 0.39 4.74
CA LYS A 248 -15.07 1.28 3.84
C LYS A 248 -14.26 2.25 4.68
N VAL A 249 -12.96 2.02 4.73
CA VAL A 249 -11.98 2.90 5.37
C VAL A 249 -11.30 3.70 4.27
N THR A 250 -11.19 5.00 4.46
CA THR A 250 -10.37 5.89 3.63
C THR A 250 -9.38 6.62 4.51
N PHE A 251 -8.19 6.83 3.98
CA PHE A 251 -7.14 7.64 4.58
C PHE A 251 -6.92 8.87 3.71
N ASP A 252 -6.84 10.02 4.31
CA ASP A 252 -6.42 11.26 3.69
C ASP A 252 -5.46 12.02 4.61
N ASN A 253 -4.83 13.08 4.11
CA ASN A 253 -3.87 13.91 4.87
C ASN A 253 -2.77 13.08 5.56
N VAL A 254 -2.08 12.25 4.78
CA VAL A 254 -1.00 11.39 5.30
C VAL A 254 0.25 12.23 5.55
N VAL A 255 0.72 12.23 6.80
CA VAL A 255 1.97 12.86 7.23
C VAL A 255 2.91 11.78 7.73
N ILE A 256 4.14 11.76 7.22
CA ILE A 256 5.18 10.81 7.59
C ILE A 256 6.37 11.58 8.15
N VAL A 257 6.81 11.21 9.35
CA VAL A 257 7.98 11.77 10.04
C VAL A 257 8.93 10.65 10.44
N GLU A 258 10.21 10.82 10.14
CA GLU A 258 11.25 9.91 10.62
C GLU A 258 11.57 10.17 12.10
N HIS A 259 11.87 9.10 12.85
CA HIS A 259 12.31 9.25 14.24
C HIS A 259 13.67 9.95 14.29
N PRO A 260 13.84 11.01 15.13
CA PRO A 260 15.02 11.87 15.07
C PRO A 260 16.34 11.15 15.38
N THR A 261 16.32 10.04 16.10
CA THR A 261 17.52 9.31 16.55
C THR A 261 17.55 7.84 16.16
N ILE A 262 16.40 7.23 15.84
CA ILE A 262 16.30 5.80 15.51
C ILE A 262 15.91 5.67 14.04
N LYS A 263 16.90 5.32 13.20
CA LYS A 263 16.65 5.07 11.77
C LYS A 263 15.73 3.89 11.57
N GLY A 264 14.86 4.00 10.55
CA GLY A 264 13.91 2.95 10.19
C GLY A 264 12.65 2.95 11.06
N ILE A 265 12.51 3.89 12.00
CA ILE A 265 11.28 4.12 12.76
C ILE A 265 10.60 5.37 12.24
N TYR A 266 9.31 5.26 11.95
CA TYR A 266 8.52 6.35 11.38
C TYR A 266 7.20 6.54 12.12
N GLY A 267 6.85 7.80 12.35
CA GLY A 267 5.51 8.21 12.76
C GLY A 267 4.66 8.51 11.53
N VAL A 268 3.48 7.92 11.46
CA VAL A 268 2.54 8.16 10.36
C VAL A 268 1.21 8.62 10.94
N THR A 269 0.82 9.84 10.60
CA THR A 269 -0.50 10.39 10.92
C THR A 269 -1.38 10.37 9.69
N VAL A 270 -2.60 9.89 9.82
CA VAL A 270 -3.62 9.92 8.76
C VAL A 270 -4.94 10.42 9.31
N HIS A 271 -5.68 11.17 8.51
CA HIS A 271 -7.09 11.40 8.78
C HIS A 271 -7.89 10.22 8.22
N GLN A 272 -8.61 9.53 9.09
CA GLN A 272 -9.35 8.31 8.78
C GLN A 272 -10.85 8.58 8.77
N ARG A 273 -11.54 8.17 7.71
CA ARG A 273 -12.97 7.94 7.71
C ARG A 273 -13.26 6.44 7.76
N TRP A 274 -14.06 6.04 8.73
CA TRP A 274 -14.49 4.66 8.92
C TRP A 274 -15.99 4.56 8.71
N ASN A 275 -16.40 4.03 7.57
CA ASN A 275 -17.80 3.85 7.21
C ASN A 275 -18.16 2.36 7.21
N THR A 276 -19.25 2.03 7.86
CA THR A 276 -19.80 0.67 7.91
C THR A 276 -21.27 0.68 7.60
N SER A 277 -21.87 -0.50 7.45
CA SER A 277 -23.33 -0.62 7.36
C SER A 277 -24.09 -0.17 8.63
N ARG A 278 -23.38 0.13 9.72
CA ARG A 278 -23.98 0.43 11.03
C ARG A 278 -23.70 1.83 11.55
N TYR A 279 -22.51 2.37 11.27
CA TYR A 279 -22.07 3.68 11.75
C TYR A 279 -20.96 4.25 10.88
N SER A 280 -20.78 5.56 10.98
CA SER A 280 -19.68 6.30 10.38
C SER A 280 -18.99 7.12 11.45
N VAL A 281 -17.65 7.09 11.46
CA VAL A 281 -16.80 7.91 12.34
C VAL A 281 -15.62 8.46 11.57
N GLU A 282 -15.18 9.65 11.96
CA GLU A 282 -14.01 10.34 11.40
C GLU A 282 -13.08 10.75 12.52
N GLY A 283 -11.78 10.70 12.24
CA GLY A 283 -10.76 11.06 13.23
C GLY A 283 -9.36 10.82 12.74
N TYR A 284 -8.42 10.98 13.65
CA TYR A 284 -7.00 10.86 13.37
C TYR A 284 -6.48 9.52 13.86
N VAL A 285 -5.69 8.85 13.02
CA VAL A 285 -4.89 7.69 13.39
C VAL A 285 -3.43 8.13 13.36
N PHE A 286 -2.72 7.90 14.45
CA PHE A 286 -1.28 7.96 14.48
C PHE A 286 -0.73 6.55 14.66
N MET A 287 0.32 6.22 13.92
CA MET A 287 0.98 4.91 13.97
C MET A 287 2.49 5.09 14.05
N VAL A 288 3.14 4.26 14.86
CA VAL A 288 4.60 4.10 14.81
C VAL A 288 4.90 2.82 14.07
N TRP A 289 5.57 2.99 12.94
CA TRP A 289 6.03 1.91 12.08
C TRP A 289 7.52 1.64 12.29
N ASP A 290 7.88 0.37 12.35
CA ASP A 290 9.26 -0.12 12.38
C ASP A 290 9.58 -0.82 11.06
N PHE A 291 10.47 -0.23 10.27
CA PHE A 291 10.97 -0.75 9.01
C PHE A 291 12.45 -1.16 9.10
N ARG A 292 13.01 -1.35 10.31
CA ARG A 292 14.38 -1.84 10.47
C ARG A 292 14.56 -3.24 9.87
N ASN A 293 13.48 -4.03 9.82
CA ASN A 293 13.37 -5.20 8.97
C ASN A 293 12.33 -4.89 7.86
N PRO A 294 12.76 -4.50 6.65
CA PRO A 294 11.83 -4.13 5.57
C PRO A 294 10.99 -5.31 5.07
N ASP A 295 11.44 -6.55 5.28
CA ASP A 295 10.69 -7.74 4.88
C ASP A 295 9.51 -8.03 5.83
N GLU A 296 9.59 -7.56 7.07
CA GLU A 296 8.56 -7.75 8.10
C GLU A 296 8.33 -6.46 8.91
N PRO A 297 7.83 -5.39 8.29
CA PRO A 297 7.53 -4.15 9.00
C PRO A 297 6.46 -4.37 10.06
N GLN A 298 6.62 -3.69 11.19
CA GLN A 298 5.72 -3.82 12.32
C GLN A 298 5.17 -2.48 12.80
N VAL A 299 3.95 -2.49 13.30
CA VAL A 299 3.31 -1.36 13.99
C VAL A 299 3.45 -1.56 15.49
N HIS A 300 4.24 -0.71 16.15
CA HIS A 300 4.42 -0.71 17.60
C HIS A 300 3.38 0.12 18.35
N VAL A 301 2.94 1.22 17.74
CA VAL A 301 1.90 2.09 18.31
C VAL A 301 0.82 2.33 17.26
N ARG A 302 -0.42 2.26 17.68
CA ARG A 302 -1.58 2.73 16.92
C ARG A 302 -2.54 3.45 17.82
N THR A 303 -2.80 4.72 17.50
CA THR A 303 -3.83 5.49 18.20
C THR A 303 -5.03 5.76 17.30
N TRP A 304 -6.16 6.10 17.90
CA TRP A 304 -7.30 6.70 17.22
C TRP A 304 -7.93 7.79 18.11
N GLN A 305 -8.10 8.97 17.51
CA GLN A 305 -8.69 10.13 18.17
C GLN A 305 -9.86 10.64 17.32
N PRO A 306 -11.03 10.92 17.92
CA PRO A 306 -12.16 11.46 17.16
C PRO A 306 -11.87 12.87 16.66
N GLU A 307 -12.30 13.21 15.44
CA GLU A 307 -12.17 14.55 14.88
C GLU A 307 -12.94 15.60 15.71
N PHE A 308 -14.12 15.22 16.24
CA PHE A 308 -14.95 16.09 17.06
C PHE A 308 -14.94 15.64 18.52
N VAL A 309 -14.51 16.51 19.42
CA VAL A 309 -14.62 16.35 20.89
C VAL A 309 -16.04 16.63 21.37
N ASP A 310 -16.74 17.58 20.74
CA ASP A 310 -18.16 17.87 20.93
C ASP A 310 -18.82 18.13 19.57
N LYS A 311 -19.44 17.08 19.03
CA LYS A 311 -20.09 17.16 17.71
C LYS A 311 -21.31 18.08 17.71
N ASP A 312 -22.04 18.15 18.82
CA ASP A 312 -23.23 18.99 18.93
C ASP A 312 -22.85 20.49 18.90
N LYS A 313 -21.66 20.84 19.39
CA LYS A 313 -21.13 22.20 19.38
C LYS A 313 -20.16 22.46 18.18
N GLY A 314 -19.92 21.48 17.35
CA GLY A 314 -18.93 21.58 16.26
C GLY A 314 -17.50 21.72 16.76
N GLN A 315 -17.20 21.36 18.01
CA GLN A 315 -15.87 21.48 18.58
C GLN A 315 -14.98 20.34 18.09
N LYS A 316 -13.98 20.68 17.27
CA LYS A 316 -12.98 19.74 16.78
C LYS A 316 -11.86 19.52 17.81
N LEU A 317 -11.16 18.39 17.65
CA LEU A 317 -9.89 18.14 18.32
C LEU A 317 -8.88 19.23 17.90
N ASN A 318 -8.13 19.77 18.86
CA ASN A 318 -7.08 20.72 18.52
C ASN A 318 -5.97 19.96 17.74
N PRO A 319 -5.48 20.48 16.60
CA PRO A 319 -4.39 19.86 15.87
C PRO A 319 -3.14 19.56 16.70
N ASN A 320 -2.86 20.39 17.73
CA ASN A 320 -1.74 20.18 18.65
C ASN A 320 -1.97 19.03 19.65
N ASP A 321 -3.19 18.53 19.78
CA ASP A 321 -3.54 17.40 20.65
C ASP A 321 -3.58 16.06 19.88
N VAL A 322 -3.30 16.07 18.58
CA VAL A 322 -3.14 14.87 17.78
C VAL A 322 -1.83 14.19 18.15
N PHE A 323 -1.88 12.89 18.48
CA PHE A 323 -0.68 12.13 18.83
C PHE A 323 0.39 12.19 17.75
N THR A 324 1.63 12.29 18.20
CA THR A 324 2.86 12.39 17.38
C THR A 324 3.92 11.42 17.92
N LEU A 325 5.06 11.30 17.25
CA LEU A 325 6.21 10.52 17.75
C LEU A 325 6.70 10.97 19.14
N GLY A 326 6.61 12.27 19.43
CA GLY A 326 7.07 12.82 20.71
C GLY A 326 6.23 12.40 21.92
N ASP A 327 5.09 11.76 21.72
CA ASP A 327 4.20 11.27 22.78
C ASP A 327 4.54 9.85 23.25
N PHE A 328 5.54 9.19 22.64
CA PHE A 328 5.86 7.79 22.90
C PHE A 328 7.37 7.61 23.09
N ASP A 329 7.74 6.90 24.15
CA ASP A 329 9.09 6.41 24.40
C ASP A 329 9.27 5.08 23.65
N LEU A 330 10.21 5.00 22.69
CA LEU A 330 10.46 3.87 21.80
C LEU A 330 11.81 3.21 22.03
#